data_36813384b53adfbe98d551ee0b35d6de
#
_entry.id   36813384b53adfbe98d551ee0b35d6de
#
_cell.length_a   1.000
_cell.length_b   1.000
_cell.length_c   1.000
_cell.angle_alpha   90.00
_cell.angle_beta   90.00
_cell.angle_gamma   90.00
#
_symmetry.space_group_name_H-M   'P 1'
#
loop_
_entity.id
_entity.type
_entity.pdbx_description
1 polymer ?
#
loop_
_entity_poly.entity_id
_entity_poly.type
_entity_poly.pdbx_seq_one_letter_code
_entity_poly.pdbx_strand_id
1 'polypeptide(L)'
;MFNKMPSKNHDVFTGNLILVVGNSGSGKDSIIQGALERIPNQYKKPIVPKRYITRPSSKTEKNISITPKQFKKMVKENKFALKWHIYGLYYGIPVSIEEELKNGNTVVINVSRKIIKKAKKKYPNVKVVFIKVPLEITIERLKQRQRESKKGIKKRIKRAKKFQVFSRADYIVDNSGKLEDAVNQFLNYLLKYLKKK
;
A
#
# COMPACT_ATOMS: atom_id res chain seq x y z
N MET A 1 -8.71 49.37 6.65
CA MET A 1 -8.71 48.35 5.57
C MET A 1 -8.10 47.06 6.14
N PHE A 2 -8.96 46.10 6.50
CA PHE A 2 -8.48 44.79 7.01
C PHE A 2 -8.18 43.89 5.81
N ASN A 3 -6.91 43.61 5.55
CA ASN A 3 -6.48 42.62 4.58
C ASN A 3 -6.94 41.23 5.04
N LYS A 4 -8.00 40.69 4.43
CA LYS A 4 -8.36 39.28 4.57
C LYS A 4 -7.25 38.44 3.95
N MET A 5 -6.44 37.76 4.80
CA MET A 5 -5.57 36.69 4.33
C MET A 5 -6.43 35.64 3.61
N PRO A 6 -5.98 35.12 2.47
CA PRO A 6 -6.72 34.05 1.79
C PRO A 6 -6.78 32.83 2.71
N SER A 7 -8.00 32.39 3.00
CA SER A 7 -8.25 31.14 3.71
C SER A 7 -7.56 30.00 2.95
N LYS A 8 -6.59 29.32 3.56
CA LYS A 8 -6.09 28.06 3.03
C LYS A 8 -7.28 27.10 2.94
N ASN A 9 -7.80 26.90 1.73
CA ASN A 9 -8.71 25.79 1.45
C ASN A 9 -8.00 24.51 1.89
N HIS A 10 -8.28 24.05 3.09
CA HIS A 10 -7.86 22.72 3.52
C HIS A 10 -8.65 21.73 2.66
N ASP A 11 -7.96 21.12 1.71
CA ASP A 11 -8.51 20.02 0.92
C ASP A 11 -9.17 18.99 1.86
N VAL A 12 -10.49 18.92 1.85
CA VAL A 12 -11.24 18.01 2.71
C VAL A 12 -11.22 16.62 2.06
N PHE A 13 -10.39 15.72 2.59
CA PHE A 13 -10.37 14.31 2.17
C PHE A 13 -11.44 13.55 2.95
N THR A 14 -12.57 13.25 2.32
CA THR A 14 -13.68 12.50 2.91
C THR A 14 -13.59 10.99 2.69
N GLY A 15 -12.80 10.57 1.69
CA GLY A 15 -12.57 9.18 1.36
C GLY A 15 -11.65 8.44 2.34
N ASN A 16 -11.62 7.12 2.24
CA ASN A 16 -10.83 6.26 3.11
C ASN A 16 -9.52 5.82 2.42
N LEU A 17 -8.40 5.92 3.12
CA LEU A 17 -7.10 5.44 2.66
C LEU A 17 -6.70 4.17 3.43
N ILE A 18 -6.77 3.01 2.77
CA ILE A 18 -6.41 1.73 3.35
C ILE A 18 -4.96 1.39 2.99
N LEU A 19 -4.07 1.43 3.97
CA LEU A 19 -2.65 1.09 3.81
C LEU A 19 -2.42 -0.38 4.15
N VAL A 20 -2.13 -1.20 3.16
CA VAL A 20 -1.81 -2.61 3.35
C VAL A 20 -0.31 -2.75 3.54
N VAL A 21 0.11 -3.21 4.72
CA VAL A 21 1.51 -3.39 5.08
C VAL A 21 1.80 -4.83 5.47
N GLY A 22 3.06 -5.23 5.42
CA GLY A 22 3.51 -6.59 5.76
C GLY A 22 4.92 -6.82 5.24
N ASN A 23 5.53 -7.93 5.63
CA ASN A 23 6.86 -8.30 5.19
C ASN A 23 6.87 -8.56 3.66
N SER A 24 8.04 -8.48 3.04
CA SER A 24 8.20 -8.94 1.66
C SER A 24 7.87 -10.44 1.61
N GLY A 25 7.06 -10.87 0.66
CA GLY A 25 6.60 -12.26 0.62
C GLY A 25 5.30 -12.55 1.37
N SER A 26 4.71 -11.57 2.07
CA SER A 26 3.47 -11.80 2.83
C SER A 26 2.18 -11.89 2.01
N GLY A 27 2.23 -11.84 0.68
CA GLY A 27 1.04 -12.05 -0.17
C GLY A 27 0.14 -10.82 -0.36
N LYS A 28 0.59 -9.61 0.02
CA LYS A 28 -0.23 -8.38 -0.02
C LYS A 28 -0.93 -8.14 -1.36
N ASP A 29 -0.20 -8.24 -2.47
CA ASP A 29 -0.76 -7.95 -3.79
C ASP A 29 -1.80 -9.03 -4.20
N SER A 30 -1.56 -10.31 -3.86
CA SER A 30 -2.51 -11.41 -4.11
C SER A 30 -3.79 -11.27 -3.28
N ILE A 31 -3.65 -10.88 -1.99
CA ILE A 31 -4.81 -10.66 -1.11
C ILE A 31 -5.64 -9.48 -1.60
N ILE A 32 -5.01 -8.35 -1.96
CA ILE A 32 -5.71 -7.19 -2.51
C ILE A 32 -6.46 -7.59 -3.79
N GLN A 33 -5.78 -8.26 -4.72
CA GLN A 33 -6.37 -8.66 -6.00
C GLN A 33 -7.55 -9.63 -5.79
N GLY A 34 -7.38 -10.67 -4.98
CA GLY A 34 -8.45 -11.64 -4.70
C GLY A 34 -9.66 -11.03 -4.02
N ALA A 35 -9.45 -10.03 -3.13
CA ALA A 35 -10.56 -9.30 -2.52
C ALA A 35 -11.30 -8.42 -3.54
N LEU A 36 -10.58 -7.72 -4.45
CA LEU A 36 -11.20 -6.89 -5.48
C LEU A 36 -12.11 -7.69 -6.43
N GLU A 37 -11.72 -8.93 -6.73
CA GLU A 37 -12.49 -9.84 -7.59
C GLU A 37 -13.80 -10.30 -6.94
N ARG A 38 -13.86 -10.31 -5.60
CA ARG A 38 -14.99 -10.81 -4.80
C ARG A 38 -15.87 -9.70 -4.20
N ILE A 39 -15.61 -8.42 -4.50
CA ILE A 39 -16.46 -7.32 -4.02
C ILE A 39 -17.85 -7.46 -4.65
N PRO A 40 -18.92 -7.54 -3.82
CA PRO A 40 -20.29 -7.64 -4.33
C PRO A 40 -20.67 -6.41 -5.17
N ASN A 41 -21.50 -6.62 -6.19
CA ASN A 41 -21.86 -5.60 -7.18
C ASN A 41 -22.55 -4.36 -6.59
N GLN A 42 -23.16 -4.48 -5.42
CA GLN A 42 -23.79 -3.38 -4.69
C GLN A 42 -22.80 -2.37 -4.10
N TYR A 43 -21.50 -2.68 -4.09
CA TYR A 43 -20.47 -1.78 -3.59
C TYR A 43 -19.68 -1.14 -4.73
N LYS A 44 -19.29 0.12 -4.54
CA LYS A 44 -18.32 0.78 -5.40
C LYS A 44 -16.93 0.17 -5.15
N LYS A 45 -16.27 -0.32 -6.20
CA LYS A 45 -14.92 -0.88 -6.06
C LYS A 45 -13.94 0.20 -5.62
N PRO A 46 -12.99 -0.12 -4.71
CA PRO A 46 -11.96 0.83 -4.30
C PRO A 46 -10.95 1.07 -5.43
N ILE A 47 -10.33 2.23 -5.40
CA ILE A 47 -9.23 2.57 -6.31
C ILE A 47 -7.94 1.92 -5.81
N VAL A 48 -7.26 1.16 -6.67
CA VAL A 48 -5.94 0.59 -6.39
C VAL A 48 -4.93 1.16 -7.38
N PRO A 49 -4.24 2.24 -7.04
CA PRO A 49 -3.33 2.92 -7.96
C PRO A 49 -2.11 2.05 -8.25
N LYS A 50 -1.63 2.09 -9.50
CA LYS A 50 -0.33 1.51 -9.85
C LYS A 50 0.78 2.31 -9.16
N ARG A 51 1.67 1.61 -8.45
CA ARG A 51 2.85 2.24 -7.82
C ARG A 51 3.94 2.45 -8.85
N TYR A 52 4.63 3.57 -8.77
CA TYR A 52 5.90 3.79 -9.46
C TYR A 52 7.04 3.14 -8.67
N ILE A 53 7.95 2.45 -9.35
CA ILE A 53 9.08 1.78 -8.73
C ILE A 53 10.31 1.82 -9.63
N THR A 54 11.50 2.03 -9.03
CA THR A 54 12.78 2.09 -9.76
C THR A 54 13.44 0.72 -9.89
N ARG A 55 12.72 -0.26 -10.38
CA ARG A 55 13.22 -1.57 -10.79
C ARG A 55 12.43 -2.06 -12.01
N PRO A 56 12.94 -3.03 -12.76
CA PRO A 56 12.16 -3.69 -13.82
C PRO A 56 10.81 -4.22 -13.29
N SER A 57 9.80 -4.17 -14.13
CA SER A 57 8.49 -4.76 -13.86
C SER A 57 8.61 -6.28 -13.68
N SER A 58 7.69 -6.88 -12.98
CA SER A 58 7.58 -8.34 -12.85
C SER A 58 6.17 -8.80 -13.25
N LYS A 59 6.07 -10.02 -13.74
CA LYS A 59 4.80 -10.61 -14.18
C LYS A 59 3.71 -10.60 -13.08
N THR A 60 4.12 -10.61 -11.80
CA THR A 60 3.22 -10.73 -10.64
C THR A 60 2.82 -9.40 -10.00
N GLU A 61 3.39 -8.27 -10.42
CA GLU A 61 3.11 -6.97 -9.80
C GLU A 61 2.73 -5.94 -10.86
N LYS A 62 1.54 -5.37 -10.77
CA LYS A 62 1.04 -4.30 -11.65
C LYS A 62 1.63 -2.94 -11.23
N ASN A 63 2.96 -2.77 -11.37
CA ASN A 63 3.67 -1.52 -11.07
C ASN A 63 4.11 -0.81 -12.35
N ILE A 64 4.33 0.51 -12.26
CA ILE A 64 4.96 1.30 -13.31
C ILE A 64 6.46 1.35 -13.03
N SER A 65 7.25 0.74 -13.91
CA SER A 65 8.71 0.77 -13.83
C SER A 65 9.24 2.08 -14.40
N ILE A 66 10.07 2.78 -13.64
CA ILE A 66 10.74 4.01 -14.08
C ILE A 66 12.20 4.03 -13.63
N THR A 67 13.02 4.83 -14.28
CA THR A 67 14.43 5.02 -13.89
C THR A 67 14.54 5.92 -12.64
N PRO A 68 15.65 5.84 -11.87
CA PRO A 68 15.91 6.78 -10.78
C PRO A 68 15.91 8.25 -11.22
N LYS A 69 16.35 8.55 -12.45
CA LYS A 69 16.32 9.91 -13.03
C LYS A 69 14.88 10.40 -13.22
N GLN A 70 14.02 9.57 -13.81
CA GLN A 70 12.59 9.86 -13.97
C GLN A 70 11.90 10.04 -12.62
N PHE A 71 12.19 9.15 -11.64
CA PHE A 71 11.63 9.27 -10.29
C PHE A 71 11.98 10.62 -9.65
N LYS A 72 13.26 11.04 -9.71
CA LYS A 72 13.70 12.33 -9.18
C LYS A 72 13.01 13.52 -9.86
N LYS A 73 12.82 13.46 -11.20
CA LYS A 73 12.07 14.46 -11.95
C LYS A 73 10.62 14.55 -11.42
N MET A 74 9.92 13.44 -11.35
CA MET A 74 8.53 13.38 -10.84
C MET A 74 8.40 13.87 -9.38
N VAL A 75 9.45 13.68 -8.55
CA VAL A 75 9.50 14.24 -7.19
C VAL A 75 9.54 15.77 -7.21
N LYS A 76 10.35 16.37 -8.09
CA LYS A 76 10.42 17.84 -8.26
C LYS A 76 9.10 18.42 -8.77
N GLU A 77 8.39 17.68 -9.62
CA GLU A 77 7.09 18.05 -10.19
C GLU A 77 5.91 17.73 -9.25
N ASN A 78 6.13 17.33 -8.00
CA ASN A 78 5.11 16.98 -7.01
C ASN A 78 4.11 15.90 -7.49
N LYS A 79 4.52 14.98 -8.37
CA LYS A 79 3.66 13.92 -8.94
C LYS A 79 3.33 12.78 -7.96
N PHE A 80 3.86 12.79 -6.73
CA PHE A 80 3.64 11.75 -5.74
C PHE A 80 2.93 12.25 -4.48
N ALA A 81 1.80 11.66 -4.16
CA ALA A 81 1.09 11.81 -2.89
C ALA A 81 1.92 11.27 -1.71
N LEU A 82 2.48 10.06 -1.90
CA LEU A 82 3.35 9.37 -0.94
C LEU A 82 4.58 8.81 -1.67
N LYS A 83 5.75 8.89 -1.04
CA LYS A 83 7.00 8.35 -1.58
C LYS A 83 7.89 7.80 -0.47
N TRP A 84 8.66 6.73 -0.78
CA TRP A 84 9.63 6.16 0.16
C TRP A 84 10.76 5.47 -0.58
N HIS A 85 11.84 5.22 0.18
CA HIS A 85 13.01 4.48 -0.28
C HIS A 85 13.27 3.29 0.65
N ILE A 86 13.44 2.10 0.07
CA ILE A 86 13.78 0.88 0.81
C ILE A 86 14.50 -0.12 -0.11
N TYR A 87 15.49 -0.81 0.41
CA TYR A 87 16.31 -1.80 -0.31
C TYR A 87 16.99 -1.25 -1.59
N GLY A 88 17.37 0.03 -1.59
CA GLY A 88 17.95 0.69 -2.77
C GLY A 88 16.94 1.09 -3.85
N LEU A 89 15.65 0.90 -3.61
CA LEU A 89 14.59 1.20 -4.57
C LEU A 89 13.72 2.36 -4.09
N TYR A 90 13.33 3.22 -5.02
CA TYR A 90 12.34 4.27 -4.79
C TYR A 90 10.95 3.79 -5.17
N TYR A 91 9.97 4.23 -4.41
CA TYR A 91 8.55 3.93 -4.59
C TYR A 91 7.74 5.21 -4.51
N GLY A 92 6.78 5.39 -5.41
CA GLY A 92 5.86 6.52 -5.43
C GLY A 92 4.41 6.09 -5.65
N ILE A 93 3.51 6.74 -4.93
CA ILE A 93 2.08 6.67 -5.15
C ILE A 93 1.68 7.97 -5.85
N PRO A 94 0.99 7.91 -7.00
CA PRO A 94 0.63 9.10 -7.76
C PRO A 94 -0.26 10.05 -6.96
N VAL A 95 -0.14 11.35 -7.23
CA VAL A 95 -0.94 12.39 -6.58
C VAL A 95 -2.43 12.28 -6.94
N SER A 96 -2.78 11.64 -8.05
CA SER A 96 -4.18 11.42 -8.46
C SER A 96 -5.05 10.70 -7.43
N ILE A 97 -4.45 9.99 -6.45
CA ILE A 97 -5.25 9.42 -5.34
C ILE A 97 -5.93 10.50 -4.50
N GLU A 98 -5.44 11.74 -4.50
CA GLU A 98 -5.99 12.81 -3.69
C GLU A 98 -7.33 13.28 -4.21
N GLU A 99 -7.51 13.31 -5.53
CA GLU A 99 -8.81 13.57 -6.15
C GLU A 99 -9.83 12.49 -5.77
N GLU A 100 -9.41 11.22 -5.83
CA GLU A 100 -10.27 10.10 -5.39
C GLU A 100 -10.68 10.21 -3.93
N LEU A 101 -9.74 10.59 -3.05
CA LEU A 101 -10.03 10.80 -1.63
C LEU A 101 -10.92 12.02 -1.38
N LYS A 102 -10.79 13.11 -2.16
CA LYS A 102 -11.69 14.27 -2.11
C LYS A 102 -13.11 13.87 -2.54
N ASN A 103 -13.25 13.05 -3.57
CA ASN A 103 -14.52 12.51 -4.04
C ASN A 103 -15.14 11.47 -3.09
N GLY A 104 -14.49 11.24 -1.92
CA GLY A 104 -14.96 10.31 -0.91
C GLY A 104 -14.80 8.84 -1.30
N ASN A 105 -13.98 8.53 -2.30
CA ASN A 105 -13.70 7.15 -2.70
C ASN A 105 -12.73 6.47 -1.73
N THR A 106 -12.82 5.14 -1.65
CA THR A 106 -11.85 4.34 -0.92
C THR A 106 -10.66 4.01 -1.81
N VAL A 107 -9.46 4.26 -1.29
CA VAL A 107 -8.18 3.96 -1.97
C VAL A 107 -7.44 2.89 -1.17
N VAL A 108 -7.00 1.81 -1.82
CA VAL A 108 -6.23 0.72 -1.21
C VAL A 108 -4.82 0.70 -1.78
N ILE A 109 -3.79 0.73 -0.92
CA ILE A 109 -2.39 0.79 -1.36
C ILE A 109 -1.51 -0.18 -0.57
N ASN A 110 -0.74 -1.01 -1.29
CA ASN A 110 0.36 -1.77 -0.69
C ASN A 110 1.58 -0.85 -0.48
N VAL A 111 1.95 -0.60 0.77
CA VAL A 111 3.02 0.34 1.13
C VAL A 111 4.03 -0.21 2.14
N SER A 112 5.13 0.52 2.34
CA SER A 112 6.06 0.28 3.45
C SER A 112 5.53 0.87 4.75
N ARG A 113 5.75 0.19 5.88
CA ARG A 113 5.45 0.73 7.23
C ARG A 113 6.07 2.10 7.50
N LYS A 114 7.18 2.45 6.81
CA LYS A 114 7.85 3.76 6.93
C LYS A 114 6.96 4.95 6.57
N ILE A 115 5.95 4.72 5.70
CA ILE A 115 5.11 5.80 5.19
C ILE A 115 3.88 6.09 6.05
N ILE A 116 3.52 5.19 6.96
CA ILE A 116 2.28 5.27 7.76
C ILE A 116 2.18 6.60 8.51
N LYS A 117 3.22 7.00 9.26
CA LYS A 117 3.22 8.26 10.02
C LYS A 117 2.96 9.47 9.11
N LYS A 118 3.59 9.48 7.92
CA LYS A 118 3.40 10.55 6.93
C LYS A 118 1.99 10.54 6.35
N ALA A 119 1.44 9.37 6.05
CA ALA A 119 0.08 9.23 5.54
C ALA A 119 -0.95 9.69 6.58
N LYS A 120 -0.84 9.22 7.83
CA LYS A 120 -1.74 9.63 8.94
C LYS A 120 -1.65 11.14 9.25
N LYS A 121 -0.50 11.80 8.98
CA LYS A 121 -0.38 13.27 9.12
C LYS A 121 -1.09 14.02 7.97
N LYS A 122 -1.13 13.42 6.77
CA LYS A 122 -1.65 14.08 5.56
C LYS A 122 -3.13 13.82 5.32
N TYR A 123 -3.61 12.63 5.67
CA TYR A 123 -4.99 12.20 5.40
C TYR A 123 -5.71 11.85 6.69
N PRO A 124 -6.95 12.32 6.90
CA PRO A 124 -7.68 12.08 8.16
C PRO A 124 -8.14 10.63 8.30
N ASN A 125 -8.61 10.01 7.23
CA ASN A 125 -9.25 8.69 7.26
C ASN A 125 -8.29 7.58 6.81
N VAL A 126 -7.19 7.37 7.55
CA VAL A 126 -6.22 6.32 7.26
C VAL A 126 -6.46 5.09 8.13
N LYS A 127 -6.59 3.93 7.49
CA LYS A 127 -6.61 2.61 8.13
C LYS A 127 -5.40 1.80 7.71
N VAL A 128 -4.83 1.05 8.64
CA VAL A 128 -3.64 0.24 8.41
C VAL A 128 -3.97 -1.23 8.59
N VAL A 129 -3.86 -2.00 7.53
CA VAL A 129 -4.03 -3.45 7.53
C VAL A 129 -2.67 -4.12 7.49
N PHE A 130 -2.38 -4.95 8.46
CA PHE A 130 -1.15 -5.72 8.53
C PHE A 130 -1.37 -7.16 8.07
N ILE A 131 -0.67 -7.57 7.01
CA ILE A 131 -0.66 -8.98 6.58
C ILE A 131 0.41 -9.71 7.36
N LYS A 132 -0.03 -10.57 8.29
CA LYS A 132 0.80 -11.43 9.13
C LYS A 132 1.05 -12.75 8.40
N VAL A 133 2.29 -13.21 8.44
CA VAL A 133 2.74 -14.51 7.90
C VAL A 133 3.86 -15.02 8.79
N PRO A 134 3.90 -16.28 9.15
CA PRO A 134 5.04 -16.92 9.81
C PRO A 134 6.37 -16.66 9.09
N LEU A 135 7.44 -16.59 9.87
CA LEU A 135 8.76 -16.24 9.32
C LEU A 135 9.23 -17.29 8.30
N GLU A 136 8.99 -18.55 8.59
CA GLU A 136 9.37 -19.71 7.79
C GLU A 136 8.74 -19.63 6.39
N ILE A 137 7.44 -19.40 6.32
CA ILE A 137 6.69 -19.20 5.06
C ILE A 137 7.20 -17.95 4.32
N THR A 138 7.51 -16.88 5.05
CA THR A 138 8.08 -15.66 4.45
C THR A 138 9.44 -15.94 3.82
N ILE A 139 10.31 -16.71 4.48
CA ILE A 139 11.65 -17.09 3.99
C ILE A 139 11.53 -17.95 2.74
N GLU A 140 10.68 -18.97 2.78
CA GLU A 140 10.43 -19.85 1.64
C GLU A 140 9.96 -19.07 0.41
N ARG A 141 8.91 -18.26 0.55
CA ARG A 141 8.38 -17.43 -0.54
C ARG A 141 9.41 -16.44 -1.09
N LEU A 142 10.32 -15.93 -0.26
CA LEU A 142 11.41 -15.05 -0.70
C LEU A 142 12.46 -15.79 -1.54
N LYS A 143 12.79 -17.04 -1.17
CA LYS A 143 13.73 -17.87 -1.93
C LYS A 143 13.14 -18.27 -3.29
N GLN A 144 11.87 -18.66 -3.34
CA GLN A 144 11.19 -19.11 -4.56
C GLN A 144 11.05 -18.01 -5.62
N ARG A 145 11.02 -16.73 -5.22
CA ARG A 145 10.81 -15.59 -6.15
C ARG A 145 11.93 -15.33 -7.16
N GLN A 146 13.15 -15.80 -6.90
CA GLN A 146 14.33 -15.73 -7.80
C GLN A 146 14.63 -14.36 -8.44
N ARG A 147 14.11 -13.27 -7.91
CA ARG A 147 14.26 -11.91 -8.50
C ARG A 147 15.22 -11.01 -7.74
N GLU A 148 15.72 -11.44 -6.62
CA GLU A 148 16.69 -10.71 -5.80
C GLU A 148 18.00 -11.48 -5.70
N SER A 149 19.11 -10.74 -5.58
CA SER A 149 20.41 -11.32 -5.27
C SER A 149 20.40 -12.00 -3.88
N LYS A 150 21.31 -12.96 -3.64
CA LYS A 150 21.49 -13.60 -2.32
C LYS A 150 21.62 -12.57 -1.19
N LYS A 151 22.34 -11.44 -1.43
CA LYS A 151 22.49 -10.32 -0.48
C LYS A 151 21.16 -9.59 -0.25
N GLY A 152 20.35 -9.43 -1.29
CA GLY A 152 19.01 -8.84 -1.21
C GLY A 152 18.05 -9.67 -0.37
N ILE A 153 18.04 -10.99 -0.58
CA ILE A 153 17.23 -11.94 0.21
C ILE A 153 17.65 -11.89 1.68
N LYS A 154 18.96 -11.96 2.02
CA LYS A 154 19.44 -11.84 3.41
C LYS A 154 18.95 -10.57 4.11
N LYS A 155 19.00 -9.41 3.43
CA LYS A 155 18.48 -8.13 3.99
C LYS A 155 16.98 -8.19 4.26
N ARG A 156 16.19 -8.84 3.39
CA ARG A 156 14.74 -9.00 3.56
C ARG A 156 14.39 -9.94 4.69
N ILE A 157 15.11 -11.07 4.82
CA ILE A 157 14.96 -12.02 5.93
C ILE A 157 15.28 -11.35 7.27
N LYS A 158 16.42 -10.62 7.37
CA LYS A 158 16.79 -9.89 8.59
C LYS A 158 15.67 -8.91 9.00
N ARG A 159 15.08 -8.21 8.02
CA ARG A 159 13.96 -7.31 8.28
C ARG A 159 12.68 -8.07 8.67
N ALA A 160 12.38 -9.20 8.03
CA ALA A 160 11.22 -10.02 8.36
C ALA A 160 11.30 -10.54 9.80
N LYS A 161 12.46 -11.02 10.25
CA LYS A 161 12.71 -11.42 11.65
C LYS A 161 12.38 -10.30 12.64
N LYS A 162 12.79 -9.04 12.34
CA LYS A 162 12.58 -7.89 13.23
C LYS A 162 11.12 -7.44 13.29
N PHE A 163 10.31 -7.71 12.26
CA PHE A 163 8.97 -7.13 12.11
C PHE A 163 7.90 -8.21 11.93
N GLN A 164 7.89 -9.20 12.85
CA GLN A 164 6.87 -10.27 12.89
C GLN A 164 5.52 -9.74 13.39
N VAL A 165 5.56 -8.77 14.30
CA VAL A 165 4.38 -8.15 14.91
C VAL A 165 4.32 -6.69 14.51
N PHE A 166 3.12 -6.17 14.37
CA PHE A 166 2.88 -4.75 14.13
C PHE A 166 1.66 -4.26 14.90
N SER A 167 1.89 -3.79 16.15
CA SER A 167 0.86 -3.35 17.09
C SER A 167 0.08 -2.09 16.65
N ARG A 168 0.58 -1.36 15.64
CA ARG A 168 -0.07 -0.14 15.13
C ARG A 168 -0.99 -0.39 13.94
N ALA A 169 -1.39 -1.63 13.71
CA ALA A 169 -2.38 -1.98 12.70
C ALA A 169 -3.78 -1.77 13.26
N ASP A 170 -4.67 -1.23 12.43
CA ASP A 170 -6.10 -1.14 12.73
C ASP A 170 -6.79 -2.50 12.50
N TYR A 171 -6.18 -3.36 11.65
CA TYR A 171 -6.62 -4.73 11.40
C TYR A 171 -5.45 -5.64 11.01
N ILE A 172 -5.52 -6.90 11.44
CA ILE A 172 -4.52 -7.94 11.10
C ILE A 172 -5.21 -9.01 10.27
N VAL A 173 -4.65 -9.28 9.09
CA VAL A 173 -5.01 -10.41 8.24
C VAL A 173 -3.97 -11.50 8.42
N ASP A 174 -4.39 -12.67 8.86
CA ASP A 174 -3.52 -13.84 8.98
C ASP A 174 -3.46 -14.59 7.63
N ASN A 175 -2.28 -14.66 7.04
CA ASN A 175 -2.00 -15.38 5.79
C ASN A 175 -1.01 -16.52 6.04
N SER A 176 -1.16 -17.23 7.16
CA SER A 176 -0.39 -18.43 7.52
C SER A 176 -0.94 -19.69 6.88
N GLY A 177 -2.23 -19.72 6.56
CA GLY A 177 -2.94 -20.84 5.92
C GLY A 177 -3.22 -20.62 4.44
N LYS A 178 -4.42 -20.99 4.02
CA LYS A 178 -4.89 -20.82 2.63
C LYS A 178 -5.01 -19.33 2.27
N LEU A 179 -4.60 -18.97 1.06
CA LEU A 179 -4.72 -17.59 0.56
C LEU A 179 -6.18 -17.10 0.59
N GLU A 180 -7.11 -18.00 0.34
CA GLU A 180 -8.54 -17.70 0.32
C GLU A 180 -9.04 -17.16 1.65
N ASP A 181 -8.61 -17.74 2.77
CA ASP A 181 -9.00 -17.28 4.11
C ASP A 181 -8.50 -15.86 4.37
N ALA A 182 -7.27 -15.56 3.98
CA ALA A 182 -6.70 -14.23 4.08
C ALA A 182 -7.42 -13.21 3.17
N VAL A 183 -7.83 -13.63 1.97
CA VAL A 183 -8.63 -12.82 1.05
C VAL A 183 -10.00 -12.49 1.68
N ASN A 184 -10.67 -13.47 2.25
CA ASN A 184 -11.98 -13.29 2.90
C ASN A 184 -11.88 -12.38 4.13
N GLN A 185 -10.84 -12.55 4.98
CA GLN A 185 -10.57 -11.66 6.11
C GLN A 185 -10.41 -10.21 5.65
N PHE A 186 -9.59 -9.99 4.60
CA PHE A 186 -9.35 -8.65 4.08
C PHE A 186 -10.61 -8.07 3.41
N LEU A 187 -11.35 -8.85 2.65
CA LEU A 187 -12.61 -8.44 2.01
C LEU A 187 -13.62 -7.99 3.06
N ASN A 188 -13.87 -8.80 4.09
CA ASN A 188 -14.83 -8.47 5.16
C ASN A 188 -14.44 -7.16 5.90
N TYR A 189 -13.15 -6.92 6.10
CA TYR A 189 -12.69 -5.66 6.66
C TYR A 189 -12.88 -4.49 5.68
N LEU A 190 -12.54 -4.69 4.40
CA LEU A 190 -12.62 -3.66 3.36
C LEU A 190 -14.05 -3.19 3.11
N LEU A 191 -15.04 -4.09 3.11
CA LEU A 191 -16.45 -3.78 2.87
C LEU A 191 -17.00 -2.72 3.84
N LYS A 192 -16.45 -2.60 5.06
CA LYS A 192 -16.84 -1.57 6.04
C LYS A 192 -16.55 -0.14 5.57
N TYR A 193 -15.68 0.03 4.60
CA TYR A 193 -15.20 1.32 4.10
C TYR A 193 -15.61 1.60 2.66
N LEU A 194 -16.33 0.67 2.02
CA LEU A 194 -16.82 0.87 0.65
C LEU A 194 -18.20 1.55 0.67
N LYS A 195 -18.41 2.48 -0.27
CA LYS A 195 -19.73 3.05 -0.52
C LYS A 195 -20.61 2.01 -1.22
N LYS A 196 -21.88 1.95 -0.85
CA LYS A 196 -22.92 1.31 -1.67
C LYS A 196 -23.14 2.18 -2.93
N LYS A 197 -23.51 1.55 -3.99
CA LYS A 197 -23.92 2.23 -5.25
C LYS A 197 -25.30 2.81 -5.10
#